data_41d676636139e11ede572c38ca373889
#
_entry.id   41d676636139e11ede572c38ca373889
#
_cell.length_a   1.000
_cell.length_b   1.000
_cell.length_c   1.000
_cell.angle_alpha   90.00
_cell.angle_beta   90.00
_cell.angle_gamma   90.00
#
_symmetry.space_group_name_H-M   'P 1'
#
loop_
_entity.id
_entity.type
_entity.pdbx_description
1 polymer ?
#
loop_
_entity_poly.entity_id
_entity_poly.type
_entity_poly.pdbx_seq_one_letter_code
_entity_poly.pdbx_strand_id
1 'polypeptide(L)'
;MCVARLLIRRADRVFCVTRPDTGRLDLPMRVIERDDPSGQVGIAGLAARITGVGSGLVFVGAVRNVVDSPSDDYAWPTPLAHFGVWSSARNPIVEGSWVSIGDDSPLRDRHWFPLMM
;
A
#
# COMPACT_ATOMS: atom_id res chain seq x y z
N MET A 1 -3.38 5.06 11.34
CA MET A 1 -2.87 4.56 10.04
C MET A 1 -1.39 4.29 10.15
N CYS A 2 -0.96 3.07 9.86
CA CYS A 2 0.44 2.68 10.03
C CYS A 2 1.22 2.66 8.73
N VAL A 3 0.56 2.25 7.64
CA VAL A 3 1.15 2.14 6.30
C VAL A 3 0.14 2.60 5.28
N ALA A 4 0.60 3.36 4.29
CA ALA A 4 -0.17 3.72 3.12
C ALA A 4 0.39 2.99 1.90
N ARG A 5 -0.49 2.45 1.07
CA ARG A 5 -0.15 1.82 -0.20
C ARG A 5 -0.83 2.53 -1.35
N LEU A 6 -0.11 2.62 -2.46
CA LEU A 6 -0.61 3.26 -3.68
C LEU A 6 -1.01 2.19 -4.69
N LEU A 7 -2.27 2.24 -5.12
CA LEU A 7 -2.83 1.34 -6.13
C LEU A 7 -2.92 2.07 -7.46
N ILE A 8 -2.16 1.59 -8.45
CA ILE A 8 -2.30 2.02 -9.84
C ILE A 8 -2.70 0.78 -10.62
N ARG A 9 -3.91 0.79 -11.15
CA ARG A 9 -4.49 -0.37 -11.82
C ARG A 9 -4.65 -0.13 -13.31
N ARG A 10 -4.33 -1.16 -14.11
CA ARG A 10 -4.57 -1.20 -15.55
C ARG A 10 -5.19 -2.55 -15.89
N ALA A 11 -6.50 -2.56 -16.21
CA ALA A 11 -7.26 -3.79 -16.43
C ALA A 11 -7.13 -4.75 -15.22
N ASP A 12 -6.55 -5.93 -15.41
CA ASP A 12 -6.35 -6.93 -14.37
C ASP A 12 -4.95 -6.90 -13.75
N ARG A 13 -4.21 -5.80 -13.93
CA ARG A 13 -2.84 -5.67 -13.42
C ARG A 13 -2.69 -4.45 -12.53
N VAL A 14 -1.79 -4.55 -11.58
CA VAL A 14 -1.43 -3.45 -10.68
C VAL A 14 0.07 -3.19 -10.74
N PHE A 15 0.45 -1.94 -10.55
CA PHE A 15 1.85 -1.54 -10.54
C PHE A 15 2.49 -1.91 -9.21
N CYS A 16 3.60 -2.65 -9.27
CA CYS A 16 4.36 -3.10 -8.11
C CYS A 16 5.81 -2.67 -8.20
N VAL A 17 6.40 -2.50 -7.03
CA VAL A 17 7.84 -2.26 -6.89
C VAL A 17 8.42 -3.32 -5.96
N THR A 18 9.74 -3.54 -6.05
CA THR A 18 10.42 -4.47 -5.16
C THR A 18 10.56 -3.86 -3.77
N ARG A 19 10.12 -4.57 -2.75
CA ARG A 19 10.31 -4.16 -1.36
C ARG A 19 11.77 -4.34 -0.97
N PRO A 20 12.40 -3.32 -0.38
CA PRO A 20 13.82 -3.43 0.03
C PRO A 20 14.04 -4.41 1.18
N ASP A 21 13.03 -4.64 2.03
CA ASP A 21 13.14 -5.52 3.19
C ASP A 21 13.03 -7.00 2.83
N THR A 22 12.23 -7.37 1.83
CA THR A 22 11.94 -8.76 1.47
C THR A 22 12.41 -9.15 0.07
N GLY A 23 12.68 -8.18 -0.81
CA GLY A 23 12.95 -8.43 -2.22
C GLY A 23 11.73 -8.87 -3.01
N ARG A 24 10.54 -8.88 -2.43
CA ARG A 24 9.29 -9.30 -3.07
C ARG A 24 8.57 -8.11 -3.70
N LEU A 25 7.84 -8.38 -4.79
CA LEU A 25 7.00 -7.37 -5.42
C LEU A 25 5.76 -7.08 -4.56
N ASP A 26 5.43 -5.79 -4.43
CA ASP A 26 4.27 -5.33 -3.71
C ASP A 26 3.86 -3.94 -4.23
N LEU A 27 2.67 -3.49 -3.88
CA LEU A 27 2.26 -2.11 -4.15
C LEU A 27 3.27 -1.14 -3.53
N PRO A 28 3.55 0.02 -4.15
CA PRO A 28 4.33 1.05 -3.50
C PRO A 28 3.73 1.37 -2.13
N MET A 29 4.58 1.49 -1.12
CA MET A 29 4.13 1.71 0.26
C MET A 29 5.01 2.72 0.97
N ARG A 30 4.44 3.30 2.03
CA ARG A 30 5.14 4.21 2.91
C ARG A 30 4.65 4.02 4.35
N VAL A 31 5.58 3.99 5.29
CA VAL A 31 5.25 4.00 6.71
C VAL A 31 4.74 5.40 7.06
N ILE A 32 3.65 5.48 7.80
CA ILE A 32 2.99 6.74 8.15
C ILE A 32 3.53 7.26 9.46
N GLU A 33 3.90 8.55 9.47
CA GLU A 33 4.38 9.22 10.65
C GLU A 33 3.27 9.43 11.69
N ARG A 34 3.64 9.55 12.96
CA ARG A 34 2.68 9.71 14.05
C ARG A 34 1.85 10.98 13.98
N ASP A 35 2.41 12.04 13.38
CA ASP A 35 1.73 13.32 13.21
C ASP A 35 0.85 13.39 11.96
N ASP A 36 0.70 12.27 11.26
CA ASP A 36 -0.14 12.13 10.08
C ASP A 36 -1.10 10.92 10.28
N PRO A 37 -2.03 11.00 11.25
CA PRO A 37 -2.82 9.83 11.65
C PRO A 37 -3.75 9.30 10.56
N SER A 38 -4.20 10.16 9.63
CA SER A 38 -5.04 9.73 8.50
C SER A 38 -4.22 9.17 7.33
N GLY A 39 -2.90 9.38 7.32
CA GLY A 39 -2.02 8.96 6.24
C GLY A 39 -2.08 9.84 4.99
N GLN A 40 -2.82 10.95 5.03
CA GLN A 40 -3.01 11.79 3.84
C GLN A 40 -1.73 12.45 3.35
N VAL A 41 -0.89 12.93 4.26
CA VAL A 41 0.39 13.54 3.90
C VAL A 41 1.33 12.47 3.34
N GLY A 42 1.40 11.33 3.99
CA GLY A 42 2.25 10.22 3.57
C GLY A 42 1.87 9.69 2.19
N ILE A 43 0.57 9.47 1.93
CA ILE A 43 0.14 8.96 0.63
C ILE A 43 0.33 9.98 -0.48
N ALA A 44 0.11 11.27 -0.20
CA ALA A 44 0.36 12.32 -1.19
C ALA A 44 1.84 12.38 -1.58
N GLY A 45 2.75 12.27 -0.61
CA GLY A 45 4.19 12.21 -0.87
C GLY A 45 4.60 10.97 -1.65
N LEU A 46 4.03 9.82 -1.33
CA LEU A 46 4.26 8.57 -2.06
C LEU A 46 3.78 8.69 -3.51
N ALA A 47 2.56 9.18 -3.72
CA ALA A 47 2.00 9.37 -5.05
C ALA A 47 2.83 10.35 -5.89
N ALA A 48 3.28 11.44 -5.29
CA ALA A 48 4.15 12.41 -5.97
C ALA A 48 5.46 11.76 -6.44
N ARG A 49 6.04 10.89 -5.61
CA ARG A 49 7.27 10.16 -5.97
C ARG A 49 7.03 9.16 -7.09
N ILE A 50 5.92 8.42 -7.05
CA ILE A 50 5.66 7.33 -8.00
C ILE A 50 5.09 7.86 -9.33
N THR A 51 4.21 8.88 -9.29
CA THR A 51 3.50 9.38 -10.48
C THR A 51 3.86 10.81 -10.86
N GLY A 52 4.60 11.52 -10.02
CA GLY A 52 4.87 12.95 -10.18
C GLY A 52 3.74 13.85 -9.68
N VAL A 53 2.61 13.30 -9.24
CA VAL A 53 1.43 14.06 -8.81
C VAL A 53 0.87 13.47 -7.52
N GLY A 54 0.80 14.27 -6.46
CA GLY A 54 0.31 13.85 -5.15
C GLY A 54 -1.18 14.09 -4.91
N SER A 55 -1.93 14.51 -5.92
CA SER A 55 -3.37 14.81 -5.81
C SER A 55 -4.21 13.84 -6.64
N GLY A 56 -5.55 13.93 -6.51
CA GLY A 56 -6.47 13.08 -7.26
C GLY A 56 -6.53 11.64 -6.75
N LEU A 57 -6.20 11.43 -5.48
CA LEU A 57 -6.20 10.10 -4.86
C LEU A 57 -7.59 9.75 -4.35
N VAL A 58 -7.95 8.47 -4.49
CA VAL A 58 -9.21 7.93 -3.98
C VAL A 58 -8.91 6.86 -2.94
N PHE A 59 -9.47 7.00 -1.75
CA PHE A 59 -9.32 5.98 -0.71
C PHE A 59 -10.11 4.72 -1.10
N VAL A 60 -9.40 3.59 -1.20
CA VAL A 60 -9.99 2.30 -1.58
C VAL A 60 -10.50 1.56 -0.35
N GLY A 61 -9.72 1.56 0.70
CA GLY A 61 -10.05 0.85 1.93
C GLY A 61 -8.84 0.69 2.82
N ALA A 62 -9.06 0.06 3.96
CA ALA A 62 -7.99 -0.24 4.90
C ALA A 62 -8.09 -1.69 5.37
N VAL A 63 -6.94 -2.33 5.54
CA VAL A 63 -6.83 -3.63 6.18
C VAL A 63 -6.42 -3.41 7.62
N ARG A 64 -7.13 -4.05 8.53
CA ARG A 64 -6.87 -3.95 9.96
C ARG A 64 -6.24 -5.25 10.45
N ASN A 65 -5.14 -5.12 11.16
CA ASN A 65 -4.47 -6.26 11.77
C ASN A 65 -4.64 -6.18 13.29
N VAL A 66 -5.23 -7.21 13.88
CA VAL A 66 -5.47 -7.30 15.32
C VAL A 66 -4.40 -8.18 15.95
N VAL A 67 -3.72 -7.65 16.98
CA VAL A 67 -2.70 -8.39 17.71
C VAL A 67 -3.12 -8.49 19.17
N ASP A 68 -3.46 -9.71 19.62
CA ASP A 68 -3.96 -9.96 20.98
C ASP A 68 -2.85 -9.87 22.03
N SER A 69 -1.65 -10.40 21.71
CA SER A 69 -0.51 -10.45 22.61
C SER A 69 0.73 -9.93 21.90
N PRO A 70 0.89 -8.61 21.80
CA PRO A 70 2.02 -8.04 21.07
C PRO A 70 3.33 -8.32 21.81
N SER A 71 4.37 -8.64 21.02
CA SER A 71 5.72 -8.74 21.54
C SER A 71 6.41 -7.37 21.52
N ASP A 72 7.53 -7.25 22.25
CA ASP A 72 8.32 -6.02 22.26
C ASP A 72 8.89 -5.70 20.87
N ASP A 73 9.00 -6.70 20.01
CA ASP A 73 9.48 -6.54 18.63
C ASP A 73 8.42 -6.08 17.65
N TYR A 74 7.16 -5.96 18.07
CA TYR A 74 6.08 -5.57 17.18
C TYR A 74 6.14 -4.06 16.91
N ALA A 75 6.37 -3.71 15.64
CA ALA A 75 6.66 -2.34 15.22
C ALA A 75 5.42 -1.44 15.11
N TRP A 76 4.21 -2.00 15.09
CA TRP A 76 2.97 -1.27 14.83
C TRP A 76 2.18 -1.02 16.12
N PRO A 77 1.32 0.04 16.15
CA PRO A 77 0.44 0.27 17.29
C PRO A 77 -0.44 -0.95 17.57
N THR A 78 -0.55 -1.33 18.83
CA THR A 78 -1.33 -2.46 19.26
C THR A 78 -2.52 -2.01 20.10
N PRO A 79 -3.58 -2.82 20.14
CA PRO A 79 -3.80 -4.13 19.50
C PRO A 79 -4.19 -4.05 18.02
N LEU A 80 -4.38 -2.85 17.47
CA LEU A 80 -4.83 -2.65 16.10
C LEU A 80 -3.79 -1.92 15.28
N ALA A 81 -3.48 -2.44 14.09
CA ALA A 81 -2.71 -1.76 13.08
C ALA A 81 -3.54 -1.62 11.80
N HIS A 82 -3.62 -0.41 11.26
CA HIS A 82 -4.36 -0.12 10.04
C HIS A 82 -3.41 0.13 8.89
N PHE A 83 -3.65 -0.55 7.76
CA PHE A 83 -2.89 -0.41 6.51
C PHE A 83 -3.85 0.08 5.43
N GLY A 84 -3.71 1.33 5.01
CA GLY A 84 -4.60 1.97 4.05
C GLY A 84 -4.13 1.81 2.61
N VAL A 85 -5.08 1.78 1.68
CA VAL A 85 -4.84 1.72 0.24
C VAL A 85 -5.58 2.86 -0.43
N TRP A 86 -4.86 3.65 -1.23
CA TRP A 86 -5.41 4.72 -2.08
C TRP A 86 -5.08 4.41 -3.53
N SER A 87 -6.00 4.76 -4.43
CA SER A 87 -5.79 4.60 -5.86
C SER A 87 -5.45 5.93 -6.54
N SER A 88 -4.68 5.84 -7.63
CA SER A 88 -4.39 6.94 -8.53
C SER A 88 -4.68 6.51 -9.96
N ALA A 89 -5.25 7.42 -10.77
CA ALA A 89 -5.44 7.20 -12.20
C ALA A 89 -4.21 7.58 -13.03
N ARG A 90 -3.17 8.10 -12.40
CA ARG A 90 -1.95 8.56 -13.06
C ARG A 90 -1.02 7.40 -13.38
N ASN A 91 -0.19 7.57 -14.41
CA ASN A 91 0.83 6.57 -14.75
C ASN A 91 2.04 6.69 -13.83
N PRO A 92 2.70 5.56 -13.50
CA PRO A 92 3.95 5.61 -12.75
C PRO A 92 5.07 6.19 -13.61
N ILE A 93 5.97 6.94 -12.99
CA ILE A 93 7.16 7.51 -13.63
C ILE A 93 8.46 6.84 -13.13
N VAL A 94 8.34 5.84 -12.27
CA VAL A 94 9.47 5.07 -11.75
C VAL A 94 9.44 3.66 -12.31
N GLU A 95 10.56 2.94 -12.22
CA GLU A 95 10.63 1.56 -12.65
C GLU A 95 9.83 0.65 -11.70
N GLY A 96 9.22 -0.37 -12.27
CA GLY A 96 8.46 -1.37 -11.53
C GLY A 96 7.90 -2.41 -12.47
N SER A 97 6.96 -3.19 -11.99
CA SER A 97 6.35 -4.29 -12.73
C SER A 97 4.83 -4.24 -12.65
N TRP A 98 4.18 -4.60 -13.75
CA TRP A 98 2.73 -4.79 -13.78
C TRP A 98 2.43 -6.25 -13.46
N VAL A 99 1.70 -6.50 -12.38
CA VAL A 99 1.45 -7.85 -11.87
C VAL A 99 -0.04 -8.13 -11.90
N SER A 100 -0.41 -9.31 -12.39
CA SER A 100 -1.82 -9.74 -12.46
C SER A 100 -2.42 -9.85 -11.07
N ILE A 101 -3.71 -9.48 -10.95
CA ILE A 101 -4.51 -9.68 -9.74
C ILE A 101 -5.58 -10.78 -9.91
N GLY A 102 -5.43 -11.61 -10.94
CA GLY A 102 -6.31 -12.76 -11.15
C GLY A 102 -6.08 -13.89 -10.14
N ASP A 103 -6.74 -15.02 -10.37
CA ASP A 103 -6.76 -16.15 -9.42
C ASP A 103 -5.36 -16.72 -9.12
N ASP A 104 -4.44 -16.64 -10.07
CA ASP A 104 -3.08 -17.16 -9.94
C ASP A 104 -2.06 -16.08 -9.55
N SER A 105 -2.53 -14.94 -9.06
CA SER A 105 -1.65 -13.82 -8.74
C SER A 105 -0.66 -14.17 -7.63
N PRO A 106 0.63 -13.81 -7.80
CA PRO A 106 1.62 -13.94 -6.72
C PRO A 106 1.35 -13.00 -5.56
N LEU A 107 0.39 -12.06 -5.70
CA LEU A 107 0.04 -11.08 -4.68
C LEU A 107 -1.10 -11.55 -3.77
N ARG A 108 -1.63 -12.75 -3.96
CA ARG A 108 -2.80 -13.25 -3.24
C ARG A 108 -2.59 -13.31 -1.73
N ASP A 109 -1.37 -13.47 -1.27
CA ASP A 109 -1.03 -13.53 0.15
C ASP A 109 -0.81 -12.15 0.78
N ARG A 110 -0.96 -11.06 0.01
CA ARG A 110 -0.84 -9.71 0.53
C ARG A 110 -2.09 -9.31 1.30
N HIS A 111 -1.92 -8.58 2.39
CA HIS A 111 -3.01 -8.16 3.27
C HIS A 111 -4.08 -7.33 2.54
N TRP A 112 -3.66 -6.51 1.59
CA TRP A 112 -4.55 -5.63 0.84
C TRP A 112 -5.29 -6.32 -0.31
N PHE A 113 -4.89 -7.54 -0.67
CA PHE A 113 -5.43 -8.22 -1.85
C PHE A 113 -6.96 -8.37 -1.81
N PRO A 114 -7.62 -8.65 -0.66
CA PRO A 114 -9.08 -8.73 -0.61
C PRO A 114 -9.80 -7.44 -1.04
N LEU A 115 -9.13 -6.28 -0.98
CA LEU A 115 -9.71 -5.02 -1.43
C LEU A 115 -9.83 -4.93 -2.97
N MET A 116 -9.22 -5.86 -3.70
CA MET A 116 -9.30 -5.95 -5.16
C MET A 116 -10.51 -6.75 -5.64
N MET A 117 -11.17 -7.42 -4.74
CA MET A 117 -12.29 -8.31 -5.02
C MET A 117 -13.61 -7.54 -5.11
#